data_d6ede6d3cc9ce22f4f08df0f8a18eed6
#
_entry.id   d6ede6d3cc9ce22f4f08df0f8a18eed6
#
_cell.length_a   1.000
_cell.length_b   1.000
_cell.length_c   1.000
_cell.angle_alpha   90.00
_cell.angle_beta   90.00
_cell.angle_gamma   90.00
#
_symmetry.space_group_name_H-M   'P 1'
#
loop_
_entity.id
_entity.type
_entity.pdbx_description
1 polymer ?
#
loop_
_entity_poly.entity_id
_entity_poly.type
_entity_poly.pdbx_seq_one_letter_code
_entity_poly.pdbx_strand_id
1 'polypeptide(L)'
;TIDIDALRKLAHEIKPAMITVGGSLNLFHHPIADVRAIADEVGAKVLFDAAHLCGMIAGKVWPQPLVEGAHLMTFSTYKSLGGPAGGLIVTNDDAIAQKLDAIAYPGLTANFDAAKTAALGVTLQDWKAVGPAYAQMMVKTSQALAQNLQNRGVNIYAADKGFTTSHQFAILAAPYGGGQTAARRMAEAGLLACGIGLPIAAVEGDLNGLRIGTPEIVRLGMKVEHMDQLADFIARSLDATVDSLSVKSEVTQWRKQFSGVHYTVDLPN
;
A
#
# COMPACT_ATOMS: atom_id res chain seq x y z
N THR A 1 -12.07 7.90 -4.54
CA THR A 1 -13.21 7.00 -4.26
C THR A 1 -13.90 6.61 -5.56
N ILE A 2 -14.59 5.50 -5.58
CA ILE A 2 -15.34 4.98 -6.74
C ILE A 2 -16.59 5.85 -6.94
N ASP A 3 -16.88 6.22 -8.18
CA ASP A 3 -18.14 6.81 -8.59
C ASP A 3 -19.16 5.68 -8.77
N ILE A 4 -20.07 5.55 -7.82
CA ILE A 4 -21.03 4.44 -7.75
C ILE A 4 -22.07 4.49 -8.85
N ASP A 5 -22.53 5.69 -9.24
CA ASP A 5 -23.53 5.85 -10.31
C ASP A 5 -22.92 5.52 -11.68
N ALA A 6 -21.70 5.99 -11.93
CA ALA A 6 -20.97 5.65 -13.14
C ALA A 6 -20.65 4.15 -13.19
N LEU A 7 -20.25 3.53 -12.06
CA LEU A 7 -20.01 2.10 -11.99
C LEU A 7 -21.27 1.29 -12.30
N ARG A 8 -22.43 1.64 -11.71
CA ARG A 8 -23.69 0.94 -11.96
C ARG A 8 -24.09 0.99 -13.44
N LYS A 9 -24.03 2.19 -14.03
CA LYS A 9 -24.31 2.36 -15.46
C LYS A 9 -23.41 1.47 -16.31
N LEU A 10 -22.11 1.49 -16.07
CA LEU A 10 -21.14 0.72 -16.84
C LEU A 10 -21.28 -0.80 -16.62
N ALA A 11 -21.58 -1.23 -15.40
CA ALA A 11 -21.80 -2.64 -15.09
C ALA A 11 -23.03 -3.21 -15.83
N HIS A 12 -24.12 -2.46 -15.90
CA HIS A 12 -25.30 -2.87 -16.67
C HIS A 12 -25.07 -2.90 -18.17
N GLU A 13 -24.23 -2.01 -18.68
CA GLU A 13 -23.86 -1.96 -20.10
C GLU A 13 -22.95 -3.14 -20.49
N ILE A 14 -21.88 -3.38 -19.70
CA ILE A 14 -20.83 -4.37 -20.02
C ILE A 14 -21.21 -5.78 -19.54
N LYS A 15 -21.96 -5.90 -18.42
CA LYS A 15 -22.27 -7.15 -17.71
C LYS A 15 -21.01 -7.99 -17.44
N PRO A 16 -20.04 -7.44 -16.68
CA PRO A 16 -18.79 -8.13 -16.42
C PRO A 16 -19.00 -9.39 -15.59
N ALA A 17 -18.16 -10.39 -15.77
CA ALA A 17 -18.14 -11.56 -14.90
C ALA A 17 -17.53 -11.25 -13.51
N MET A 18 -16.65 -10.21 -13.44
CA MET A 18 -15.96 -9.79 -12.22
C MET A 18 -15.73 -8.29 -12.21
N ILE A 19 -15.90 -7.69 -11.03
CA ILE A 19 -15.53 -6.31 -10.71
C ILE A 19 -14.34 -6.35 -9.75
N THR A 20 -13.22 -5.76 -10.14
CA THR A 20 -12.03 -5.66 -9.27
C THR A 20 -11.95 -4.28 -8.64
N VAL A 21 -11.73 -4.24 -7.32
CA VAL A 21 -11.55 -3.02 -6.53
C VAL A 21 -10.22 -3.10 -5.79
N GLY A 22 -9.56 -1.97 -5.60
CA GLY A 22 -8.24 -1.91 -4.99
C GLY A 22 -7.13 -1.76 -6.01
N GLY A 23 -5.88 -2.00 -5.59
CA GLY A 23 -4.71 -1.86 -6.45
C GLY A 23 -3.49 -1.26 -5.76
N SER A 24 -2.62 -0.58 -6.53
CA SER A 24 -1.30 -0.13 -6.06
C SER A 24 -1.33 1.13 -5.20
N LEU A 25 -2.37 1.96 -5.31
CA LEU A 25 -2.55 3.17 -4.51
C LEU A 25 -3.96 3.22 -3.95
N ASN A 26 -4.08 3.03 -2.65
CA ASN A 26 -5.34 3.09 -1.92
C ASN A 26 -5.20 4.14 -0.81
N LEU A 27 -5.79 5.31 -1.00
CA LEU A 27 -5.68 6.42 -0.05
C LEU A 27 -6.85 6.46 0.93
N PHE A 28 -8.05 6.11 0.47
CA PHE A 28 -9.29 6.16 1.24
C PHE A 28 -10.08 4.87 1.08
N HIS A 29 -11.00 4.61 2.01
CA HIS A 29 -11.83 3.42 1.99
C HIS A 29 -12.66 3.33 0.71
N HIS A 30 -12.82 2.12 0.20
CA HIS A 30 -13.68 1.83 -0.94
C HIS A 30 -15.07 1.40 -0.47
N PRO A 31 -16.15 1.81 -1.14
CA PRO A 31 -17.54 1.47 -0.80
C PRO A 31 -17.88 0.05 -1.27
N ILE A 32 -17.31 -0.98 -0.64
CA ILE A 32 -17.42 -2.38 -1.10
C ILE A 32 -18.87 -2.89 -1.07
N ALA A 33 -19.66 -2.48 -0.07
CA ALA A 33 -21.06 -2.87 0.01
C ALA A 33 -21.89 -2.38 -1.20
N ASP A 34 -21.64 -1.14 -1.65
CA ASP A 34 -22.31 -0.58 -2.84
C ASP A 34 -21.83 -1.29 -4.11
N VAL A 35 -20.53 -1.54 -4.22
CA VAL A 35 -19.96 -2.31 -5.35
C VAL A 35 -20.55 -3.73 -5.40
N ARG A 36 -20.71 -4.36 -4.21
CA ARG A 36 -21.33 -5.69 -4.10
C ARG A 36 -22.79 -5.67 -4.57
N ALA A 37 -23.57 -4.69 -4.17
CA ALA A 37 -24.95 -4.56 -4.61
C ALA A 37 -25.04 -4.44 -6.13
N ILE A 38 -24.18 -3.62 -6.75
CA ILE A 38 -24.11 -3.50 -8.22
C ILE A 38 -23.69 -4.81 -8.89
N ALA A 39 -22.71 -5.51 -8.30
CA ALA A 39 -22.25 -6.78 -8.82
C ALA A 39 -23.37 -7.84 -8.83
N ASP A 40 -24.19 -7.87 -7.77
CA ASP A 40 -25.35 -8.78 -7.67
C ASP A 40 -26.42 -8.45 -8.73
N GLU A 41 -26.66 -7.16 -9.06
CA GLU A 41 -27.60 -6.74 -10.12
C GLU A 41 -27.25 -7.32 -11.50
N VAL A 42 -25.96 -7.56 -11.77
CA VAL A 42 -25.47 -8.04 -13.08
C VAL A 42 -24.90 -9.46 -13.05
N GLY A 43 -24.92 -10.13 -11.88
CA GLY A 43 -24.39 -11.48 -11.70
C GLY A 43 -22.87 -11.56 -11.64
N ALA A 44 -22.17 -10.45 -11.36
CA ALA A 44 -20.71 -10.37 -11.27
C ALA A 44 -20.20 -10.84 -9.92
N LYS A 45 -18.90 -11.23 -9.85
CA LYS A 45 -18.16 -11.41 -8.61
C LYS A 45 -17.34 -10.17 -8.28
N VAL A 46 -17.15 -9.88 -6.98
CA VAL A 46 -16.29 -8.79 -6.50
C VAL A 46 -14.98 -9.38 -5.99
N LEU A 47 -13.87 -8.96 -6.60
CA LEU A 47 -12.52 -9.24 -6.15
C LEU A 47 -11.94 -7.97 -5.54
N PHE A 48 -11.39 -8.07 -4.32
CA PHE A 48 -10.67 -6.98 -3.70
C PHE A 48 -9.15 -7.22 -3.80
N ASP A 49 -8.46 -6.37 -4.58
CA ASP A 49 -7.00 -6.38 -4.63
C ASP A 49 -6.42 -5.67 -3.41
N ALA A 50 -6.11 -6.47 -2.38
CA ALA A 50 -5.50 -6.02 -1.15
C ALA A 50 -3.96 -6.15 -1.17
N ALA A 51 -3.33 -6.26 -2.34
CA ALA A 51 -1.88 -6.46 -2.45
C ALA A 51 -1.07 -5.45 -1.62
N HIS A 52 -1.49 -4.19 -1.58
CA HIS A 52 -0.87 -3.15 -0.75
C HIS A 52 -1.54 -2.95 0.63
N LEU A 53 -2.80 -3.34 0.79
CA LEU A 53 -3.59 -3.11 1.99
C LEU A 53 -3.59 -4.28 2.99
N CYS A 54 -2.97 -5.40 2.64
CA CYS A 54 -3.01 -6.62 3.47
C CYS A 54 -2.65 -6.35 4.95
N GLY A 55 -1.60 -5.59 5.23
CA GLY A 55 -1.24 -5.20 6.59
C GLY A 55 -2.27 -4.29 7.27
N MET A 56 -2.88 -3.37 6.52
CA MET A 56 -3.91 -2.47 7.06
C MET A 56 -5.18 -3.24 7.47
N ILE A 57 -5.58 -4.21 6.65
CA ILE A 57 -6.73 -5.09 6.91
C ILE A 57 -6.43 -6.02 8.08
N ALA A 58 -5.26 -6.69 8.08
CA ALA A 58 -4.84 -7.57 9.17
C ALA A 58 -4.72 -6.83 10.51
N GLY A 59 -4.25 -5.59 10.49
CA GLY A 59 -4.14 -4.71 11.65
C GLY A 59 -5.43 -3.99 12.05
N LYS A 60 -6.55 -4.26 11.38
CA LYS A 60 -7.90 -3.72 11.68
C LYS A 60 -8.00 -2.18 11.62
N VAL A 61 -7.16 -1.55 10.81
CA VAL A 61 -7.22 -0.10 10.54
C VAL A 61 -7.84 0.23 9.17
N TRP A 62 -8.24 -0.80 8.45
CA TRP A 62 -8.98 -0.73 7.20
C TRP A 62 -10.23 -1.62 7.30
N PRO A 63 -11.36 -1.23 6.70
CA PRO A 63 -12.55 -2.07 6.65
C PRO A 63 -12.24 -3.48 6.13
N GLN A 64 -13.05 -4.46 6.52
CA GLN A 64 -12.88 -5.87 6.13
C GLN A 64 -13.64 -6.15 4.84
N PRO A 65 -13.00 -6.19 3.65
CA PRO A 65 -13.72 -6.27 2.39
C PRO A 65 -14.59 -7.52 2.24
N LEU A 66 -14.18 -8.67 2.81
CA LEU A 66 -15.01 -9.89 2.79
C LEU A 66 -16.27 -9.75 3.64
N VAL A 67 -16.22 -9.00 4.76
CA VAL A 67 -17.39 -8.71 5.59
C VAL A 67 -18.31 -7.71 4.90
N GLU A 68 -17.75 -6.76 4.16
CA GLU A 68 -18.50 -5.77 3.38
C GLU A 68 -19.07 -6.34 2.08
N GLY A 69 -18.74 -7.59 1.72
CA GLY A 69 -19.34 -8.29 0.60
C GLY A 69 -18.45 -8.64 -0.58
N ALA A 70 -17.14 -8.37 -0.53
CA ALA A 70 -16.24 -8.91 -1.53
C ALA A 70 -16.27 -10.44 -1.50
N HIS A 71 -16.27 -11.09 -2.67
CA HIS A 71 -16.30 -12.54 -2.76
C HIS A 71 -14.94 -13.16 -2.46
N LEU A 72 -13.85 -12.47 -2.81
CA LEU A 72 -12.47 -12.91 -2.57
C LEU A 72 -11.54 -11.72 -2.48
N MET A 73 -10.40 -11.92 -1.80
CA MET A 73 -9.31 -10.96 -1.72
C MET A 73 -7.98 -11.57 -2.14
N THR A 74 -7.13 -10.78 -2.79
CA THR A 74 -5.76 -11.14 -3.13
C THR A 74 -4.77 -10.32 -2.32
N PHE A 75 -3.68 -10.95 -1.86
CA PHE A 75 -2.62 -10.32 -1.06
C PHE A 75 -1.26 -10.50 -1.71
N SER A 76 -0.38 -9.51 -1.51
CA SER A 76 1.07 -9.70 -1.61
C SER A 76 1.63 -9.86 -0.22
N THR A 77 2.06 -11.06 0.14
CA THR A 77 2.49 -11.38 1.51
C THR A 77 3.72 -10.60 1.98
N TYR A 78 4.53 -10.10 1.06
CA TYR A 78 5.80 -9.39 1.30
C TYR A 78 5.71 -7.86 1.31
N LYS A 79 4.53 -7.27 1.06
CA LYS A 79 4.32 -5.81 1.10
C LYS A 79 4.01 -5.35 2.53
N SER A 80 2.90 -4.65 2.75
CA SER A 80 2.54 -4.16 4.09
C SER A 80 2.36 -5.25 5.15
N LEU A 81 2.13 -6.50 4.75
CA LEU A 81 2.12 -7.65 5.65
C LEU A 81 3.53 -7.99 6.17
N GLY A 82 4.57 -7.73 5.40
CA GLY A 82 5.98 -7.93 5.81
C GLY A 82 6.40 -9.39 5.97
N GLY A 83 5.72 -10.30 5.29
CA GLY A 83 6.04 -11.72 5.24
C GLY A 83 6.93 -12.13 4.07
N PRO A 84 7.11 -13.43 3.82
CA PRO A 84 7.91 -13.94 2.72
C PRO A 84 7.31 -13.56 1.36
N ALA A 85 8.15 -13.50 0.33
CA ALA A 85 7.71 -13.20 -1.03
C ALA A 85 6.71 -14.25 -1.54
N GLY A 86 5.48 -13.81 -1.86
CA GLY A 86 4.41 -14.69 -2.32
C GLY A 86 3.08 -13.98 -2.46
N GLY A 87 2.07 -14.71 -2.89
CA GLY A 87 0.68 -14.28 -2.97
C GLY A 87 -0.20 -15.17 -2.11
N LEU A 88 -1.32 -14.62 -1.68
CA LEU A 88 -2.36 -15.31 -0.94
C LEU A 88 -3.72 -14.88 -1.49
N ILE A 89 -4.64 -15.84 -1.62
CA ILE A 89 -6.04 -15.57 -1.96
C ILE A 89 -6.89 -16.09 -0.79
N VAL A 90 -7.85 -15.30 -0.35
CA VAL A 90 -8.79 -15.68 0.72
C VAL A 90 -10.24 -15.40 0.31
N THR A 91 -11.14 -16.26 0.76
CA THR A 91 -12.58 -16.16 0.53
C THR A 91 -13.34 -16.77 1.69
N ASN A 92 -14.59 -16.34 1.90
CA ASN A 92 -15.55 -16.96 2.82
C ASN A 92 -16.56 -17.88 2.09
N ASP A 93 -16.40 -18.06 0.77
CA ASP A 93 -17.29 -18.88 -0.07
C ASP A 93 -16.61 -20.23 -0.35
N ASP A 94 -17.16 -21.31 0.21
CA ASP A 94 -16.63 -22.67 0.08
C ASP A 94 -16.55 -23.15 -1.37
N ALA A 95 -17.50 -22.77 -2.21
CA ALA A 95 -17.51 -23.16 -3.62
C ALA A 95 -16.41 -22.44 -4.42
N ILE A 96 -16.08 -21.19 -4.04
CA ILE A 96 -14.94 -20.47 -4.59
C ILE A 96 -13.65 -21.10 -4.06
N ALA A 97 -13.55 -21.39 -2.76
CA ALA A 97 -12.36 -21.99 -2.13
C ALA A 97 -11.98 -23.31 -2.82
N GLN A 98 -12.93 -24.22 -3.01
CA GLN A 98 -12.69 -25.50 -3.70
C GLN A 98 -12.14 -25.31 -5.13
N LYS A 99 -12.66 -24.33 -5.87
CA LYS A 99 -12.15 -24.02 -7.21
C LYS A 99 -10.75 -23.45 -7.17
N LEU A 100 -10.47 -22.55 -6.20
CA LEU A 100 -9.15 -21.96 -6.03
C LEU A 100 -8.11 -23.01 -5.66
N ASP A 101 -8.42 -23.97 -4.80
CA ASP A 101 -7.51 -25.06 -4.44
C ASP A 101 -7.12 -25.89 -5.69
N ALA A 102 -8.10 -26.27 -6.51
CA ALA A 102 -7.83 -27.01 -7.74
C ALA A 102 -7.05 -26.21 -8.78
N ILE A 103 -7.27 -24.88 -8.87
CA ILE A 103 -6.53 -23.97 -9.75
C ILE A 103 -5.10 -23.78 -9.22
N ALA A 104 -4.93 -23.61 -7.92
CA ALA A 104 -3.62 -23.39 -7.33
C ALA A 104 -2.74 -24.65 -7.46
N TYR A 105 -3.26 -25.80 -7.08
CA TYR A 105 -2.54 -27.07 -7.15
C TYR A 105 -3.50 -28.24 -7.50
N PRO A 106 -3.19 -29.04 -8.52
CA PRO A 106 -2.00 -29.01 -9.38
C PRO A 106 -2.13 -28.10 -10.62
N GLY A 107 -3.10 -27.19 -10.68
CA GLY A 107 -3.41 -26.40 -11.87
C GLY A 107 -2.29 -25.46 -12.29
N LEU A 108 -2.01 -24.43 -11.49
CA LEU A 108 -0.99 -23.41 -11.79
C LEU A 108 0.36 -23.66 -11.13
N THR A 109 0.41 -24.51 -10.09
CA THR A 109 1.64 -24.90 -9.39
C THR A 109 1.77 -26.40 -9.28
N ALA A 110 2.99 -26.92 -9.40
CA ALA A 110 3.31 -28.34 -9.23
C ALA A 110 4.01 -28.64 -7.90
N ASN A 111 4.68 -27.61 -7.34
CA ASN A 111 5.42 -27.72 -6.09
C ASN A 111 5.04 -26.59 -5.14
N PHE A 112 5.32 -26.77 -3.85
CA PHE A 112 5.16 -25.76 -2.83
C PHE A 112 6.45 -25.60 -2.03
N ASP A 113 6.62 -24.44 -1.42
CA ASP A 113 7.76 -24.11 -0.57
C ASP A 113 7.31 -24.14 0.90
N ALA A 114 7.64 -25.24 1.59
CA ALA A 114 7.26 -25.43 2.99
C ALA A 114 7.91 -24.38 3.91
N ALA A 115 9.16 -23.97 3.63
CA ALA A 115 9.85 -22.96 4.41
C ALA A 115 9.16 -21.60 4.30
N LYS A 116 8.73 -21.23 3.09
CA LYS A 116 7.95 -20.01 2.86
C LYS A 116 6.60 -20.05 3.58
N THR A 117 5.92 -21.17 3.57
CA THR A 117 4.65 -21.36 4.27
C THR A 117 4.84 -21.23 5.78
N ALA A 118 5.90 -21.84 6.36
CA ALA A 118 6.24 -21.69 7.76
C ALA A 118 6.58 -20.23 8.13
N ALA A 119 7.38 -19.54 7.31
CA ALA A 119 7.69 -18.12 7.50
C ALA A 119 6.44 -17.22 7.47
N LEU A 120 5.48 -17.52 6.58
CA LEU A 120 4.19 -16.84 6.58
C LEU A 120 3.42 -17.10 7.88
N GLY A 121 3.44 -18.35 8.39
CA GLY A 121 2.82 -18.69 9.67
C GLY A 121 3.38 -17.84 10.83
N VAL A 122 4.71 -17.66 10.91
CA VAL A 122 5.36 -16.80 11.90
C VAL A 122 4.90 -15.33 11.72
N THR A 123 4.90 -14.84 10.48
CA THR A 123 4.39 -13.48 10.18
C THR A 123 2.97 -13.27 10.69
N LEU A 124 2.08 -14.25 10.51
CA LEU A 124 0.69 -14.14 10.98
C LEU A 124 0.59 -14.14 12.51
N GLN A 125 1.53 -14.79 13.24
CA GLN A 125 1.60 -14.67 14.70
C GLN A 125 2.00 -13.26 15.14
N ASP A 126 2.95 -12.62 14.46
CA ASP A 126 3.28 -11.20 14.70
C ASP A 126 2.02 -10.33 14.54
N TRP A 127 1.28 -10.52 13.43
CA TRP A 127 0.07 -9.75 13.16
C TRP A 127 -1.03 -9.97 14.20
N LYS A 128 -1.15 -11.20 14.72
CA LYS A 128 -2.09 -11.52 15.79
C LYS A 128 -1.73 -10.80 17.10
N ALA A 129 -0.46 -10.69 17.41
CA ALA A 129 0.02 -10.11 18.67
C ALA A 129 0.14 -8.58 18.63
N VAL A 130 0.79 -8.03 17.60
CA VAL A 130 1.16 -6.62 17.53
C VAL A 130 0.63 -5.88 16.30
N GLY A 131 -0.09 -6.56 15.42
CA GLY A 131 -0.57 -6.04 14.14
C GLY A 131 -1.39 -4.74 14.24
N PRO A 132 -2.36 -4.60 15.18
CA PRO A 132 -3.11 -3.35 15.31
C PRO A 132 -2.23 -2.15 15.63
N ALA A 133 -1.24 -2.30 16.51
CA ALA A 133 -0.31 -1.23 16.88
C ALA A 133 0.61 -0.87 15.69
N TYR A 134 1.09 -1.87 14.95
CA TYR A 134 1.92 -1.68 13.77
C TYR A 134 1.15 -0.95 12.67
N ALA A 135 -0.03 -1.42 12.31
CA ALA A 135 -0.85 -0.80 11.28
C ALA A 135 -1.26 0.65 11.63
N GLN A 136 -1.62 0.89 12.89
CA GLN A 136 -1.93 2.24 13.36
C GLN A 136 -0.72 3.18 13.26
N MET A 137 0.49 2.70 13.58
CA MET A 137 1.71 3.50 13.43
C MET A 137 2.00 3.80 11.96
N MET A 138 1.80 2.85 11.04
CA MET A 138 1.94 3.10 9.61
C MET A 138 1.02 4.23 9.12
N VAL A 139 -0.25 4.25 9.54
CA VAL A 139 -1.20 5.32 9.17
C VAL A 139 -0.76 6.66 9.75
N LYS A 140 -0.42 6.70 11.06
CA LYS A 140 0.01 7.93 11.72
C LYS A 140 1.27 8.53 11.11
N THR A 141 2.27 7.71 10.79
CA THR A 141 3.50 8.15 10.15
C THR A 141 3.27 8.60 8.71
N SER A 142 2.38 7.94 7.97
CA SER A 142 2.00 8.34 6.62
C SER A 142 1.33 9.73 6.61
N GLN A 143 0.38 9.96 7.49
CA GLN A 143 -0.30 11.25 7.64
C GLN A 143 0.65 12.35 8.09
N ALA A 144 1.49 12.09 9.10
CA ALA A 144 2.45 13.06 9.60
C ALA A 144 3.51 13.42 8.54
N LEU A 145 4.02 12.43 7.79
CA LEU A 145 4.97 12.69 6.72
C LEU A 145 4.36 13.53 5.59
N ALA A 146 3.13 13.20 5.16
CA ALA A 146 2.41 13.97 4.16
C ALA A 146 2.19 15.42 4.60
N GLN A 147 1.77 15.64 5.86
CA GLN A 147 1.58 16.97 6.42
C GLN A 147 2.89 17.77 6.49
N ASN A 148 3.97 17.14 6.94
CA ASN A 148 5.29 17.80 7.02
C ASN A 148 5.86 18.16 5.64
N LEU A 149 5.61 17.34 4.63
CA LEU A 149 5.95 17.65 3.24
C LEU A 149 5.11 18.81 2.69
N GLN A 150 3.79 18.81 2.96
CA GLN A 150 2.90 19.91 2.56
C GLN A 150 3.34 21.23 3.18
N ASN A 151 3.74 21.23 4.45
CA ASN A 151 4.26 22.41 5.15
C ASN A 151 5.58 22.95 4.55
N ARG A 152 6.31 22.11 3.80
CA ARG A 152 7.54 22.43 3.07
C ARG A 152 7.28 22.80 1.60
N GLY A 153 6.01 22.97 1.21
CA GLY A 153 5.64 23.33 -0.15
C GLY A 153 5.61 22.18 -1.16
N VAL A 154 5.75 20.94 -0.70
CA VAL A 154 5.59 19.76 -1.55
C VAL A 154 4.09 19.45 -1.70
N ASN A 155 3.56 19.51 -2.91
CA ASN A 155 2.14 19.32 -3.17
C ASN A 155 1.75 17.85 -3.04
N ILE A 156 0.84 17.53 -2.11
CA ILE A 156 0.34 16.19 -1.86
C ILE A 156 -1.02 16.01 -2.56
N TYR A 157 -1.19 14.87 -3.23
CA TYR A 157 -2.47 14.51 -3.84
C TYR A 157 -3.55 14.28 -2.76
N ALA A 158 -4.77 14.80 -3.00
CA ALA A 158 -5.91 14.73 -2.10
C ALA A 158 -5.65 15.35 -0.70
N ALA A 159 -4.87 16.41 -0.64
CA ALA A 159 -4.61 17.15 0.62
C ALA A 159 -5.90 17.72 1.24
N ASP A 160 -6.86 18.14 0.41
CA ASP A 160 -8.19 18.60 0.80
C ASP A 160 -9.02 17.54 1.55
N LYS A 161 -8.67 16.25 1.40
CA LYS A 161 -9.33 15.10 2.05
C LYS A 161 -8.55 14.54 3.23
N GLY A 162 -7.49 15.21 3.69
CA GLY A 162 -6.62 14.77 4.78
C GLY A 162 -5.54 13.77 4.34
N PHE A 163 -5.08 13.85 3.09
CA PHE A 163 -4.00 13.07 2.49
C PHE A 163 -4.29 11.58 2.30
N THR A 164 -4.56 10.86 3.40
CA THR A 164 -4.74 9.41 3.38
C THR A 164 -5.33 8.88 4.68
N THR A 165 -6.04 7.76 4.60
CA THR A 165 -6.39 6.88 5.73
C THR A 165 -5.58 5.58 5.70
N SER A 166 -4.53 5.52 4.85
CA SER A 166 -3.71 4.35 4.59
C SER A 166 -2.25 4.56 5.04
N HIS A 167 -1.42 3.56 4.80
CA HIS A 167 0.03 3.57 5.02
C HIS A 167 0.82 4.27 3.92
N GLN A 168 0.16 4.85 2.95
CA GLN A 168 0.76 5.46 1.77
C GLN A 168 0.01 6.73 1.36
N PHE A 169 0.73 7.62 0.67
CA PHE A 169 0.20 8.81 0.03
C PHE A 169 0.93 9.05 -1.30
N ALA A 170 0.51 10.06 -2.05
CA ALA A 170 1.17 10.43 -3.31
C ALA A 170 1.49 11.92 -3.36
N ILE A 171 2.67 12.23 -3.86
CA ILE A 171 3.13 13.59 -4.19
C ILE A 171 2.74 13.87 -5.64
N LEU A 172 2.30 15.08 -5.97
CA LEU A 172 2.09 15.55 -7.34
C LEU A 172 3.45 15.74 -8.01
N ALA A 173 3.78 14.90 -8.99
CA ALA A 173 5.15 14.80 -9.51
C ALA A 173 5.46 15.70 -10.71
N ALA A 174 4.46 16.38 -11.29
CA ALA A 174 4.67 17.27 -12.44
C ALA A 174 5.75 18.35 -12.20
N PRO A 175 5.84 19.02 -11.03
CA PRO A 175 6.89 20.01 -10.78
C PRO A 175 8.31 19.44 -10.78
N TYR A 176 8.45 18.14 -10.64
CA TYR A 176 9.74 17.42 -10.55
C TYR A 176 10.11 16.68 -11.85
N GLY A 177 9.37 16.93 -12.93
CA GLY A 177 9.59 16.27 -14.23
C GLY A 177 8.99 14.88 -14.34
N GLY A 178 8.12 14.48 -13.39
CA GLY A 178 7.44 13.19 -13.35
C GLY A 178 7.85 12.29 -12.19
N GLY A 179 7.05 11.25 -11.97
CA GLY A 179 7.18 10.36 -10.81
C GLY A 179 8.42 9.49 -10.83
N GLN A 180 8.79 8.94 -11.97
CA GLN A 180 10.01 8.13 -12.09
C GLN A 180 11.27 9.01 -12.06
N THR A 181 11.20 10.20 -12.64
CA THR A 181 12.28 11.19 -12.56
C THR A 181 12.52 11.63 -11.13
N ALA A 182 11.46 11.95 -10.37
CA ALA A 182 11.53 12.26 -8.95
C ALA A 182 12.08 11.08 -8.14
N ALA A 183 11.61 9.85 -8.41
CA ALA A 183 12.08 8.65 -7.73
C ALA A 183 13.58 8.39 -7.93
N ARG A 184 14.10 8.59 -9.15
CA ARG A 184 15.56 8.46 -9.43
C ARG A 184 16.37 9.46 -8.62
N ARG A 185 15.94 10.73 -8.56
CA ARG A 185 16.61 11.76 -7.76
C ARG A 185 16.61 11.44 -6.28
N MET A 186 15.48 10.98 -5.73
CA MET A 186 15.42 10.51 -4.35
C MET A 186 16.35 9.33 -4.09
N ALA A 187 16.47 8.39 -5.05
CA ALA A 187 17.37 7.25 -4.92
C ALA A 187 18.86 7.67 -4.85
N GLU A 188 19.25 8.71 -5.60
CA GLU A 188 20.59 9.32 -5.49
C GLU A 188 20.86 9.85 -4.08
N ALA A 189 19.84 10.41 -3.41
CA ALA A 189 19.89 10.84 -2.02
C ALA A 189 19.73 9.71 -0.98
N GLY A 190 19.63 8.44 -1.44
CA GLY A 190 19.47 7.27 -0.55
C GLY A 190 18.05 7.03 -0.05
N LEU A 191 17.04 7.62 -0.71
CA LEU A 191 15.62 7.48 -0.40
C LEU A 191 14.91 6.76 -1.53
N LEU A 192 14.26 5.61 -1.25
CA LEU A 192 13.59 4.81 -2.28
C LEU A 192 12.09 5.11 -2.34
N ALA A 193 11.61 5.42 -3.52
CA ALA A 193 10.20 5.62 -3.83
C ALA A 193 9.91 5.14 -5.26
N CYS A 194 8.67 5.23 -5.71
CA CYS A 194 8.33 4.88 -7.09
C CYS A 194 7.27 5.83 -7.66
N GLY A 195 7.36 6.06 -8.97
CA GLY A 195 6.30 6.73 -9.72
C GLY A 195 5.00 5.95 -9.68
N ILE A 196 3.87 6.68 -9.78
CA ILE A 196 2.52 6.13 -9.83
C ILE A 196 1.64 6.99 -10.74
N GLY A 197 0.69 6.36 -11.46
CA GLY A 197 -0.36 7.09 -12.19
C GLY A 197 -1.45 7.58 -11.24
N LEU A 198 -1.78 8.85 -11.31
CA LEU A 198 -2.90 9.48 -10.61
C LEU A 198 -3.97 9.88 -11.64
N PRO A 199 -5.26 9.93 -11.27
CA PRO A 199 -6.36 10.36 -12.14
C PRO A 199 -6.40 11.89 -12.29
N ILE A 200 -5.30 12.47 -12.77
CA ILE A 200 -5.09 13.90 -13.03
C ILE A 200 -4.36 14.07 -14.36
N ALA A 201 -4.07 15.30 -14.77
CA ALA A 201 -3.35 15.59 -16.01
C ALA A 201 -2.04 14.76 -16.09
N ALA A 202 -1.80 14.16 -17.27
CA ALA A 202 -0.61 13.37 -17.52
C ALA A 202 0.66 14.24 -17.53
N VAL A 203 1.79 13.63 -17.24
CA VAL A 203 3.13 14.16 -17.51
C VAL A 203 3.66 13.41 -18.71
N GLU A 204 4.10 14.13 -19.74
CA GLU A 204 4.60 13.52 -20.97
C GLU A 204 5.86 12.68 -20.70
N GLY A 205 5.83 11.43 -21.13
CA GLY A 205 6.96 10.50 -20.99
C GLY A 205 7.22 9.98 -19.56
N ASP A 206 6.42 10.36 -18.57
CA ASP A 206 6.58 9.89 -17.19
C ASP A 206 5.22 9.77 -16.45
N LEU A 207 5.24 9.24 -15.24
CA LEU A 207 4.08 9.16 -14.36
C LEU A 207 3.85 10.51 -13.64
N ASN A 208 2.59 10.85 -13.38
CA ASN A 208 2.22 12.16 -12.82
C ASN A 208 2.21 12.22 -11.28
N GLY A 209 2.48 11.11 -10.62
CA GLY A 209 2.55 10.98 -9.17
C GLY A 209 3.81 10.25 -8.69
N LEU A 210 4.20 10.51 -7.45
CA LEU A 210 5.25 9.79 -6.73
C LEU A 210 4.64 9.20 -5.46
N ARG A 211 4.64 7.87 -5.34
CA ARG A 211 4.07 7.14 -4.19
C ARG A 211 5.09 7.01 -3.08
N ILE A 212 4.68 7.38 -1.87
CA ILE A 212 5.43 7.20 -0.63
C ILE A 212 4.66 6.26 0.29
N GLY A 213 5.36 5.33 0.95
CA GLY A 213 4.77 4.40 1.91
C GLY A 213 5.64 4.25 3.16
N THR A 214 5.03 3.93 4.28
CA THR A 214 5.69 3.91 5.59
C THR A 214 5.88 2.53 6.25
N PRO A 215 5.43 1.39 5.71
CA PRO A 215 5.54 0.11 6.40
C PRO A 215 6.97 -0.25 6.80
N GLU A 216 7.93 -0.10 5.88
CA GLU A 216 9.32 -0.47 6.13
C GLU A 216 9.96 0.41 7.20
N ILE A 217 9.83 1.73 7.09
CA ILE A 217 10.43 2.66 8.06
C ILE A 217 9.87 2.47 9.46
N VAL A 218 8.56 2.14 9.59
CA VAL A 218 7.94 1.82 10.88
C VAL A 218 8.47 0.49 11.42
N ARG A 219 8.65 -0.53 10.57
CA ARG A 219 9.27 -1.82 10.97
C ARG A 219 10.71 -1.63 11.46
N LEU A 220 11.42 -0.63 10.96
CA LEU A 220 12.77 -0.27 11.38
C LEU A 220 12.80 0.66 12.62
N GLY A 221 11.65 1.00 13.20
CA GLY A 221 11.53 1.74 14.45
C GLY A 221 11.29 3.24 14.30
N MET A 222 11.04 3.75 13.08
CA MET A 222 10.64 5.13 12.92
C MET A 222 9.21 5.34 13.44
N LYS A 223 8.99 6.51 14.05
CA LYS A 223 7.72 6.94 14.63
C LYS A 223 7.35 8.33 14.12
N VAL A 224 6.21 8.85 14.57
CA VAL A 224 5.68 10.16 14.14
C VAL A 224 6.69 11.29 14.36
N GLU A 225 7.41 11.30 15.48
CA GLU A 225 8.42 12.31 15.82
C GLU A 225 9.59 12.41 14.83
N HIS A 226 9.84 11.36 14.04
CA HIS A 226 10.90 11.34 13.02
C HIS A 226 10.46 11.86 11.65
N MET A 227 9.15 12.09 11.46
CA MET A 227 8.59 12.42 10.15
C MET A 227 8.93 13.84 9.68
N ASP A 228 9.23 14.75 10.60
CA ASP A 228 9.67 16.10 10.25
C ASP A 228 11.05 16.08 9.57
N GLN A 229 12.01 15.36 10.16
CA GLN A 229 13.36 15.21 9.59
C GLN A 229 13.34 14.43 8.28
N LEU A 230 12.50 13.38 8.18
CA LEU A 230 12.36 12.61 6.94
C LEU A 230 11.74 13.48 5.83
N ALA A 231 10.77 14.33 6.15
CA ALA A 231 10.18 15.27 5.21
C ALA A 231 11.20 16.30 4.71
N ASP A 232 12.11 16.78 5.57
CA ASP A 232 13.21 17.65 5.16
C ASP A 232 14.10 16.96 4.11
N PHE A 233 14.55 15.76 4.37
CA PHE A 233 15.37 15.00 3.41
C PHE A 233 14.65 14.75 2.08
N ILE A 234 13.36 14.40 2.11
CA ILE A 234 12.56 14.18 0.90
C ILE A 234 12.42 15.49 0.13
N ALA A 235 12.04 16.59 0.79
CA ALA A 235 11.85 17.89 0.13
C ALA A 235 13.15 18.38 -0.54
N ARG A 236 14.28 18.28 0.17
CA ARG A 236 15.59 18.63 -0.37
C ARG A 236 16.03 17.71 -1.52
N SER A 237 15.72 16.42 -1.46
CA SER A 237 16.04 15.50 -2.54
C SER A 237 15.22 15.74 -3.81
N LEU A 238 14.03 16.33 -3.68
CA LEU A 238 13.18 16.73 -4.81
C LEU A 238 13.61 18.06 -5.45
N ASP A 239 14.34 18.90 -4.73
CA ASP A 239 14.84 20.18 -5.23
C ASP A 239 16.06 19.97 -6.14
N ALA A 240 15.92 20.37 -7.42
CA ALA A 240 16.99 20.24 -8.42
C ALA A 240 18.23 21.10 -8.12
N THR A 241 18.12 22.09 -7.27
CA THR A 241 19.24 23.00 -6.91
C THR A 241 20.08 22.44 -5.75
N VAL A 242 19.59 21.40 -5.05
CA VAL A 242 20.28 20.75 -3.93
C VAL A 242 21.11 19.59 -4.43
N ASP A 243 22.35 19.49 -3.95
CA ASP A 243 23.22 18.35 -4.22
C ASP A 243 22.72 17.07 -3.53
N SER A 244 22.30 16.08 -4.31
CA SER A 244 21.79 14.79 -3.82
C SER A 244 22.83 14.03 -2.97
N LEU A 245 24.11 14.16 -3.25
CA LEU A 245 25.18 13.47 -2.48
C LEU A 245 25.33 14.04 -1.07
N SER A 246 25.14 15.35 -0.91
CA SER A 246 25.10 15.99 0.41
C SER A 246 23.93 15.43 1.23
N VAL A 247 22.73 15.39 0.66
CA VAL A 247 21.54 14.81 1.32
C VAL A 247 21.76 13.32 1.66
N LYS A 248 22.37 12.56 0.76
CA LYS A 248 22.71 11.13 0.98
C LYS A 248 23.58 10.92 2.20
N SER A 249 24.58 11.77 2.39
CA SER A 249 25.49 11.69 3.54
C SER A 249 24.71 11.85 4.85
N GLU A 250 23.84 12.86 4.92
CA GLU A 250 23.00 13.13 6.08
C GLU A 250 21.98 12.00 6.34
N VAL A 251 21.28 11.53 5.30
CA VAL A 251 20.35 10.39 5.37
C VAL A 251 21.07 9.14 5.89
N THR A 252 22.26 8.85 5.35
CA THR A 252 23.05 7.68 5.77
C THR A 252 23.44 7.75 7.24
N GLN A 253 23.83 8.92 7.72
CA GLN A 253 24.19 9.10 9.13
C GLN A 253 22.94 9.03 10.03
N TRP A 254 21.86 9.70 9.66
CA TRP A 254 20.61 9.72 10.41
C TRP A 254 19.97 8.32 10.50
N ARG A 255 20.03 7.55 9.41
CA ARG A 255 19.48 6.20 9.33
C ARG A 255 20.10 5.23 10.36
N LYS A 256 21.35 5.44 10.78
CA LYS A 256 22.07 4.55 11.72
C LYS A 256 21.39 4.43 13.07
N GLN A 257 20.60 5.42 13.49
CA GLN A 257 19.87 5.35 14.76
C GLN A 257 18.68 4.38 14.74
N PHE A 258 18.24 3.92 13.55
CA PHE A 258 17.15 2.98 13.39
C PHE A 258 17.71 1.61 13.06
N SER A 259 17.73 0.72 14.03
CA SER A 259 18.27 -0.63 13.92
C SER A 259 17.30 -1.65 14.48
N GLY A 260 17.47 -2.91 14.06
CA GLY A 260 16.59 -4.01 14.47
C GLY A 260 15.28 -4.07 13.67
N VAL A 261 14.42 -4.99 14.09
CA VAL A 261 13.10 -5.21 13.55
C VAL A 261 12.08 -5.07 14.67
N HIS A 262 11.16 -4.15 14.51
CA HIS A 262 10.11 -3.85 15.49
C HIS A 262 8.78 -4.50 15.08
N TYR A 263 7.82 -4.53 16.00
CA TYR A 263 6.50 -5.15 15.80
C TYR A 263 6.58 -6.63 15.44
N THR A 264 7.46 -7.35 16.10
CA THR A 264 7.57 -8.82 16.09
C THR A 264 7.28 -9.36 17.47
N VAL A 265 6.87 -10.61 17.57
CA VAL A 265 6.84 -11.33 18.84
C VAL A 265 8.26 -11.77 19.20
N ASP A 266 8.63 -11.66 20.47
CA ASP A 266 9.84 -12.29 20.97
C ASP A 266 9.66 -13.78 20.93
N LEU A 267 10.44 -14.46 20.10
CA LEU A 267 10.49 -15.92 20.14
C LEU A 267 11.20 -16.33 21.44
N PRO A 268 10.68 -17.28 22.23
CA PRO A 268 11.41 -17.82 23.36
C PRO A 268 12.71 -18.44 22.86
N ASN A 269 13.82 -18.09 23.53
CA ASN A 269 15.15 -18.65 23.29
C ASN A 269 15.13 -20.19 23.49
#